data_15d096fae47fe929f3ce19366de4fa20
#
_entry.id   15d096fae47fe929f3ce19366de4fa20
#
_cell.length_a   1.000
_cell.length_b   1.000
_cell.length_c   1.000
_cell.angle_alpha   90.00
_cell.angle_beta   90.00
_cell.angle_gamma   90.00
#
_symmetry.space_group_name_H-M   'P 1'
#
loop_
_entity.id
_entity.type
_entity.pdbx_description
1 polymer ?
#
loop_
_entity_poly.entity_id
_entity_poly.type
_entity_poly.pdbx_seq_one_letter_code
_entity_poly.pdbx_strand_id
1 'polypeptide(L)'
;FGPNTILETSPKIAQLVRDAGLEARKLATDPKAEARYVVRYGRPIEMPGSPLGFFTTPLFTAKAKLAVLREPFIKPRRDGVEESIGQFVVRRFNQEFLDHAIDALVAGIYAGDPHKLSLPHAFPKLKALEDNYGSMIKGQIFGARDRKKSGEVAKDRAAKFSFDEGLQVLPDTLAAQLGDSLKLNTPVTKLTQTDDGWRVTTANGEEEFGAVIYCGTAHKLAELEIVGAPVSGLASITSGGTNGPGRRPAFQEFSEISYPPVAAVVLGFRREDVAHPACGFGMLIPKIEGFKILGTIFSSALFPNRAPAGHVTLTSYIGGARYPELALLPQEQIVETVLADLRALLGVKGKPVFTQTAVYPRAIPQYNVGYGKYRDLLNDLEARNPNLFFAGHYRDGVSLGDSIVSGVNMAERVGKTF
;
A
#
# COMPACT_ATOMS: atom_id res chain seq x y z
N PHE A 1 -3.86 14.10 -0.62
CA PHE A 1 -3.14 13.54 0.53
C PHE A 1 -3.30 12.02 0.50
N GLY A 2 -2.31 11.19 0.57
CA GLY A 2 -2.34 9.75 0.38
C GLY A 2 -1.43 9.35 -0.77
N PRO A 3 -1.83 8.43 -1.67
CA PRO A 3 -1.01 8.07 -2.82
C PRO A 3 -0.85 9.26 -3.78
N ASN A 4 0.33 9.35 -4.42
CA ASN A 4 0.62 10.41 -5.41
C ASN A 4 0.45 9.93 -6.85
N THR A 5 0.55 8.63 -7.07
CA THR A 5 0.52 8.00 -8.39
C THR A 5 -0.28 6.71 -8.38
N ILE A 6 -0.86 6.36 -9.52
CA ILE A 6 -1.38 5.03 -9.82
C ILE A 6 -0.36 4.31 -10.69
N LEU A 7 -0.09 3.05 -10.38
CA LEU A 7 0.73 2.15 -11.21
C LEU A 7 -0.21 1.35 -12.11
N GLU A 8 -0.06 1.48 -13.41
CA GLU A 8 -0.88 0.74 -14.39
C GLU A 8 -0.35 -0.69 -14.57
N THR A 9 -0.58 -1.50 -13.55
CA THR A 9 -0.10 -2.90 -13.48
C THR A 9 -1.03 -3.90 -14.14
N SER A 10 -2.27 -3.48 -14.47
CA SER A 10 -3.31 -4.33 -15.06
C SER A 10 -4.11 -3.54 -16.09
N PRO A 11 -4.55 -4.17 -17.20
CA PRO A 11 -5.47 -3.55 -18.16
C PRO A 11 -6.79 -3.05 -17.54
N LYS A 12 -7.21 -3.65 -16.43
CA LYS A 12 -8.42 -3.25 -15.69
C LYS A 12 -8.34 -1.82 -15.15
N ILE A 13 -7.13 -1.35 -14.81
CA ILE A 13 -6.92 0.03 -14.35
C ILE A 13 -7.18 1.01 -15.50
N ALA A 14 -6.58 0.76 -16.68
CA ALA A 14 -6.82 1.57 -17.86
C ALA A 14 -8.29 1.54 -18.30
N GLN A 15 -8.94 0.38 -18.18
CA GLN A 15 -10.36 0.25 -18.52
C GLN A 15 -11.22 1.12 -17.60
N LEU A 16 -11.04 1.07 -16.27
CA LEU A 16 -11.77 1.92 -15.33
C LEU A 16 -11.60 3.41 -15.64
N VAL A 17 -10.38 3.85 -15.99
CA VAL A 17 -10.10 5.26 -16.34
C VAL A 17 -10.90 5.67 -17.59
N ARG A 18 -11.00 4.80 -18.60
CA ARG A 18 -11.81 5.04 -19.82
C ARG A 18 -13.30 5.07 -19.49
N ASP A 19 -13.78 4.08 -18.73
CA ASP A 19 -15.21 3.97 -18.38
C ASP A 19 -15.68 5.13 -17.52
N ALA A 20 -14.79 5.66 -16.66
CA ALA A 20 -15.02 6.87 -15.89
C ALA A 20 -14.94 8.17 -16.73
N GLY A 21 -14.53 8.10 -18.01
CA GLY A 21 -14.36 9.29 -18.87
C GLY A 21 -13.15 10.13 -18.51
N LEU A 22 -12.15 9.58 -17.82
CA LEU A 22 -11.00 10.30 -17.27
C LEU A 22 -9.74 10.27 -18.12
N GLU A 23 -9.79 9.68 -19.32
CA GLU A 23 -8.61 9.52 -20.19
C GLU A 23 -7.95 10.87 -20.53
N ALA A 24 -8.75 11.90 -20.84
CA ALA A 24 -8.26 13.23 -21.18
C ALA A 24 -7.66 14.01 -19.98
N ARG A 25 -7.98 13.58 -18.75
CA ARG A 25 -7.47 14.19 -17.50
C ARG A 25 -6.24 13.46 -16.95
N LYS A 26 -5.87 12.33 -17.56
CA LYS A 26 -4.74 11.49 -17.16
C LYS A 26 -3.42 12.21 -17.45
N LEU A 27 -2.55 12.32 -16.44
CA LEU A 27 -1.18 12.84 -16.56
C LEU A 27 -0.18 11.74 -16.31
N ALA A 28 0.68 11.45 -17.29
CA ALA A 28 1.85 10.60 -17.09
C ALA A 28 2.91 11.34 -16.27
N THR A 29 3.73 10.59 -15.54
CA THR A 29 4.91 11.16 -14.87
C THR A 29 5.90 11.70 -15.91
N ASP A 30 6.60 12.81 -15.58
CA ASP A 30 7.68 13.33 -16.43
C ASP A 30 8.75 12.25 -16.62
N PRO A 31 9.13 11.92 -17.87
CA PRO A 31 10.19 10.96 -18.13
C PRO A 31 11.53 11.31 -17.49
N LYS A 32 11.78 12.59 -17.23
CA LYS A 32 12.99 13.06 -16.53
C LYS A 32 12.97 12.76 -15.03
N ALA A 33 11.81 12.39 -14.46
CA ALA A 33 11.64 12.09 -13.05
C ALA A 33 11.78 10.58 -12.71
N GLU A 34 12.58 9.84 -13.49
CA GLU A 34 12.79 8.40 -13.26
C GLU A 34 13.78 8.11 -12.13
N ALA A 35 14.72 9.01 -11.85
CA ALA A 35 15.72 8.84 -10.80
C ALA A 35 15.06 8.60 -9.44
N ARG A 36 15.51 7.59 -8.73
CA ARG A 36 15.08 7.23 -7.37
C ARG A 36 16.27 7.27 -6.45
N TYR A 37 16.09 7.81 -5.27
CA TYR A 37 17.19 7.97 -4.32
C TYR A 37 16.93 7.11 -3.08
N VAL A 38 18.02 6.62 -2.50
CA VAL A 38 18.04 6.04 -1.16
C VAL A 38 19.08 6.81 -0.34
N VAL A 39 18.72 7.18 0.86
CA VAL A 39 19.65 7.87 1.75
C VAL A 39 20.72 6.89 2.24
N ARG A 40 21.99 7.28 2.09
CA ARG A 40 23.15 6.56 2.58
C ARG A 40 24.21 7.57 3.00
N TYR A 41 24.83 7.36 4.15
CA TYR A 41 25.82 8.27 4.72
C TYR A 41 25.28 9.71 4.88
N GLY A 42 24.02 9.84 5.30
CA GLY A 42 23.35 11.12 5.51
C GLY A 42 23.02 11.91 4.24
N ARG A 43 23.06 11.31 3.05
CA ARG A 43 22.77 11.98 1.77
C ARG A 43 21.98 11.10 0.80
N PRO A 44 21.12 11.69 -0.05
CA PRO A 44 20.45 10.95 -1.12
C PRO A 44 21.49 10.46 -2.15
N ILE A 45 21.46 9.15 -2.43
CA ILE A 45 22.27 8.51 -3.49
C ILE A 45 21.32 7.89 -4.47
N GLU A 46 21.53 8.14 -5.75
CA GLU A 46 20.71 7.61 -6.82
C GLU A 46 20.80 6.08 -6.89
N MET A 47 19.67 5.42 -7.00
CA MET A 47 19.60 3.98 -7.19
C MET A 47 20.05 3.60 -8.60
N PRO A 48 20.88 2.56 -8.74
CA PRO A 48 21.38 2.16 -10.04
C PRO A 48 20.25 1.61 -10.92
N GLY A 49 20.13 2.13 -12.13
CA GLY A 49 19.18 1.67 -13.17
C GLY A 49 19.67 0.48 -13.99
N SER A 50 20.91 0.00 -13.78
CA SER A 50 21.51 -1.08 -14.56
C SER A 50 22.37 -2.02 -13.70
N PRO A 51 22.61 -3.26 -14.15
CA PRO A 51 23.52 -4.19 -13.46
C PRO A 51 24.92 -3.62 -13.27
N LEU A 52 25.48 -2.93 -14.28
CA LEU A 52 26.80 -2.30 -14.15
C LEU A 52 26.77 -1.19 -13.10
N GLY A 53 25.74 -0.34 -13.13
CA GLY A 53 25.52 0.70 -12.11
C GLY A 53 25.40 0.12 -10.69
N PHE A 54 24.82 -1.08 -10.54
CA PHE A 54 24.76 -1.77 -9.26
C PHE A 54 26.17 -2.10 -8.72
N PHE A 55 27.10 -2.51 -9.55
CA PHE A 55 28.46 -2.84 -9.10
C PHE A 55 29.30 -1.59 -8.83
N THR A 56 28.97 -0.46 -9.41
CA THR A 56 29.71 0.82 -9.22
C THR A 56 29.11 1.73 -8.14
N THR A 57 27.81 1.55 -7.79
CA THR A 57 27.16 2.41 -6.79
C THR A 57 27.82 2.34 -5.43
N PRO A 58 27.92 3.48 -4.68
CA PRO A 58 28.37 3.51 -3.30
C PRO A 58 27.29 3.05 -2.29
N LEU A 59 26.06 2.75 -2.72
CA LEU A 59 24.97 2.30 -1.84
C LEU A 59 25.32 1.02 -1.08
N PHE A 60 26.13 0.13 -1.68
CA PHE A 60 26.44 -1.17 -1.11
C PHE A 60 27.94 -1.42 -1.07
N THR A 61 28.39 -2.09 -0.01
CA THR A 61 29.78 -2.56 0.10
C THR A 61 30.06 -3.68 -0.92
N ALA A 62 31.35 -3.95 -1.17
CA ALA A 62 31.77 -5.09 -2.00
C ALA A 62 31.21 -6.41 -1.48
N LYS A 63 31.12 -6.58 -0.15
CA LYS A 63 30.55 -7.77 0.49
C LYS A 63 29.06 -7.95 0.15
N ALA A 64 28.28 -6.86 0.16
CA ALA A 64 26.87 -6.92 -0.20
C ALA A 64 26.69 -7.21 -1.70
N LYS A 65 27.51 -6.62 -2.55
CA LYS A 65 27.49 -6.89 -4.01
C LYS A 65 27.83 -8.36 -4.31
N LEU A 66 28.81 -8.93 -3.60
CA LEU A 66 29.16 -10.35 -3.74
C LEU A 66 28.03 -11.28 -3.29
N ALA A 67 27.26 -10.90 -2.25
CA ALA A 67 26.11 -11.66 -1.80
C ALA A 67 25.05 -11.82 -2.91
N VAL A 68 24.85 -10.81 -3.74
CA VAL A 68 23.94 -10.88 -4.90
C VAL A 68 24.41 -11.93 -5.91
N LEU A 69 25.72 -12.02 -6.18
CA LEU A 69 26.27 -13.04 -7.08
C LEU A 69 26.13 -14.46 -6.53
N ARG A 70 26.09 -14.63 -5.21
CA ARG A 70 25.89 -15.92 -4.54
C ARG A 70 24.43 -16.34 -4.46
N GLU A 71 23.48 -15.42 -4.60
CA GLU A 71 22.04 -15.67 -4.43
C GLU A 71 21.53 -16.84 -5.29
N PRO A 72 21.90 -17.02 -6.59
CA PRO A 72 21.42 -18.12 -7.40
C PRO A 72 21.81 -19.53 -6.90
N PHE A 73 22.75 -19.64 -6.00
CA PHE A 73 23.26 -20.90 -5.43
C PHE A 73 22.67 -21.18 -4.04
N ILE A 74 21.92 -20.26 -3.45
CA ILE A 74 21.27 -20.44 -2.15
C ILE A 74 20.04 -21.32 -2.34
N LYS A 75 19.96 -22.41 -1.54
CA LYS A 75 18.82 -23.32 -1.61
C LYS A 75 17.51 -22.62 -1.23
N PRO A 76 16.42 -22.84 -1.98
CA PRO A 76 15.11 -22.34 -1.61
C PRO A 76 14.63 -23.01 -0.32
N ARG A 77 13.86 -22.26 0.47
CA ARG A 77 13.22 -22.79 1.68
C ARG A 77 11.92 -23.51 1.30
N ARG A 78 11.78 -24.77 1.74
CA ARG A 78 10.63 -25.64 1.42
C ARG A 78 10.03 -26.34 2.64
N ASP A 79 10.33 -25.83 3.84
CA ASP A 79 9.85 -26.42 5.11
C ASP A 79 8.42 -26.00 5.48
N GLY A 80 7.76 -25.21 4.65
CA GLY A 80 6.40 -24.70 4.89
C GLY A 80 6.31 -23.61 5.96
N VAL A 81 7.44 -23.21 6.57
CA VAL A 81 7.45 -22.16 7.59
C VAL A 81 7.38 -20.79 6.93
N GLU A 82 6.41 -19.99 7.33
CA GLU A 82 6.25 -18.62 6.85
C GLU A 82 7.42 -17.74 7.31
N GLU A 83 8.01 -17.00 6.39
CA GLU A 83 9.10 -16.06 6.66
C GLU A 83 8.61 -14.61 6.61
N SER A 84 9.23 -13.76 7.45
CA SER A 84 9.16 -12.33 7.22
C SER A 84 10.06 -11.93 6.03
N ILE A 85 9.77 -10.73 5.46
CA ILE A 85 10.62 -10.15 4.42
C ILE A 85 12.07 -10.01 4.89
N GLY A 86 12.27 -9.58 6.15
CA GLY A 86 13.60 -9.45 6.74
C GLY A 86 14.36 -10.77 6.79
N GLN A 87 13.71 -11.84 7.27
CA GLN A 87 14.32 -13.17 7.30
C GLN A 87 14.70 -13.66 5.89
N PHE A 88 13.79 -13.49 4.93
CA PHE A 88 14.03 -13.86 3.54
C PHE A 88 15.23 -13.13 2.94
N VAL A 89 15.30 -11.81 3.13
CA VAL A 89 16.37 -10.98 2.56
C VAL A 89 17.73 -11.31 3.18
N VAL A 90 17.78 -11.47 4.50
CA VAL A 90 19.04 -11.84 5.18
C VAL A 90 19.53 -13.19 4.71
N ARG A 91 18.63 -14.17 4.57
CA ARG A 91 18.95 -15.51 4.09
C ARG A 91 19.45 -15.53 2.63
N ARG A 92 18.80 -14.75 1.76
CA ARG A 92 19.10 -14.73 0.31
C ARG A 92 20.26 -13.81 -0.05
N PHE A 93 20.40 -12.72 0.66
CA PHE A 93 21.43 -11.71 0.39
C PHE A 93 22.32 -11.50 1.61
N ASN A 94 22.02 -10.53 2.45
CA ASN A 94 22.67 -10.28 3.74
C ASN A 94 21.94 -9.19 4.53
N GLN A 95 22.43 -8.90 5.74
CA GLN A 95 21.88 -7.87 6.62
C GLN A 95 22.00 -6.46 6.01
N GLU A 96 23.10 -6.13 5.33
CA GLU A 96 23.29 -4.80 4.71
C GLU A 96 22.21 -4.52 3.65
N PHE A 97 21.82 -5.53 2.87
CA PHE A 97 20.75 -5.39 1.88
C PHE A 97 19.40 -5.12 2.54
N LEU A 98 19.14 -5.77 3.67
CA LEU A 98 17.96 -5.50 4.47
C LEU A 98 17.98 -4.07 4.99
N ASP A 99 19.06 -3.66 5.65
CA ASP A 99 19.15 -2.39 6.35
C ASP A 99 19.10 -1.16 5.44
N HIS A 100 19.63 -1.25 4.22
CA HIS A 100 19.81 -0.09 3.34
C HIS A 100 18.91 -0.08 2.10
N ALA A 101 18.32 -1.22 1.72
CA ALA A 101 17.43 -1.25 0.55
C ALA A 101 16.02 -1.67 0.94
N ILE A 102 15.88 -2.83 1.56
CA ILE A 102 14.55 -3.41 1.76
C ILE A 102 13.79 -2.74 2.89
N ASP A 103 14.46 -2.33 3.97
CA ASP A 103 13.84 -1.56 5.04
C ASP A 103 13.26 -0.24 4.53
N ALA A 104 14.00 0.48 3.69
CA ALA A 104 13.53 1.70 3.05
C ALA A 104 12.37 1.45 2.08
N LEU A 105 12.43 0.37 1.29
CA LEU A 105 11.36 -0.02 0.36
C LEU A 105 10.06 -0.38 1.10
N VAL A 106 10.17 -1.17 2.17
CA VAL A 106 9.05 -1.57 3.02
C VAL A 106 8.41 -0.35 3.69
N ALA A 107 9.23 0.58 4.19
CA ALA A 107 8.74 1.84 4.74
C ALA A 107 8.00 2.69 3.70
N GLY A 108 8.48 2.73 2.46
CA GLY A 108 7.86 3.49 1.37
C GLY A 108 6.55 2.90 0.87
N ILE A 109 6.34 1.58 0.95
CA ILE A 109 5.13 0.90 0.45
C ILE A 109 4.11 0.69 1.56
N TYR A 110 4.56 0.17 2.71
CA TYR A 110 3.69 -0.26 3.82
C TYR A 110 3.74 0.68 5.02
N ALA A 111 4.69 1.64 5.05
CA ALA A 111 5.10 2.30 6.29
C ALA A 111 5.35 1.27 7.42
N GLY A 112 5.85 0.09 7.05
CA GLY A 112 5.88 -1.14 7.85
C GLY A 112 7.26 -1.49 8.39
N ASP A 113 7.33 -2.67 9.01
CA ASP A 113 8.53 -3.28 9.55
C ASP A 113 8.86 -4.57 8.76
N PRO A 114 10.00 -4.65 8.05
CA PRO A 114 10.36 -5.83 7.28
C PRO A 114 10.55 -7.09 8.13
N HIS A 115 10.81 -6.95 9.42
CA HIS A 115 10.93 -8.09 10.33
C HIS A 115 9.58 -8.70 10.72
N LYS A 116 8.48 -7.97 10.54
CA LYS A 116 7.12 -8.40 10.87
C LYS A 116 6.32 -8.78 9.64
N LEU A 117 6.49 -8.06 8.52
CA LEU A 117 5.72 -8.30 7.30
C LEU A 117 6.01 -9.65 6.70
N SER A 118 4.95 -10.39 6.39
CA SER A 118 4.96 -11.69 5.75
C SER A 118 5.43 -11.61 4.30
N LEU A 119 6.39 -12.43 3.92
CA LEU A 119 6.81 -12.51 2.53
C LEU A 119 5.67 -12.96 1.59
N PRO A 120 4.95 -14.08 1.83
CA PRO A 120 3.90 -14.54 0.92
C PRO A 120 2.70 -13.59 0.81
N HIS A 121 2.37 -12.86 1.87
CA HIS A 121 1.20 -12.00 1.87
C HIS A 121 1.51 -10.56 1.43
N ALA A 122 2.65 -10.00 1.79
CA ALA A 122 3.04 -8.63 1.43
C ALA A 122 3.75 -8.57 0.07
N PHE A 123 4.57 -9.57 -0.28
CA PHE A 123 5.32 -9.62 -1.53
C PHE A 123 5.18 -10.98 -2.24
N PRO A 124 3.97 -11.42 -2.59
CA PRO A 124 3.71 -12.74 -3.16
C PRO A 124 4.52 -13.00 -4.44
N LYS A 125 4.78 -11.95 -5.25
CA LYS A 125 5.60 -12.09 -6.46
C LYS A 125 7.07 -12.45 -6.15
N LEU A 126 7.62 -11.96 -5.03
CA LEU A 126 8.98 -12.35 -4.61
C LEU A 126 9.01 -13.81 -4.15
N LYS A 127 8.01 -14.22 -3.37
CA LYS A 127 7.87 -15.63 -2.96
C LYS A 127 7.76 -16.56 -4.17
N ALA A 128 6.94 -16.20 -5.15
CA ALA A 128 6.76 -16.96 -6.38
C ALA A 128 8.06 -17.10 -7.20
N LEU A 129 8.96 -16.10 -7.19
CA LEU A 129 10.27 -16.24 -7.85
C LEU A 129 11.13 -17.32 -7.19
N GLU A 130 11.14 -17.38 -5.85
CA GLU A 130 11.83 -18.45 -5.14
C GLU A 130 11.19 -19.81 -5.39
N ASP A 131 9.88 -19.92 -5.31
CA ASP A 131 9.16 -21.19 -5.47
C ASP A 131 9.31 -21.78 -6.86
N ASN A 132 9.17 -20.96 -7.90
CA ASN A 132 9.18 -21.40 -9.28
C ASN A 132 10.59 -21.58 -9.87
N TYR A 133 11.54 -20.74 -9.45
CA TYR A 133 12.88 -20.71 -10.05
C TYR A 133 14.02 -21.02 -9.06
N GLY A 134 13.69 -21.17 -7.77
CA GLY A 134 14.66 -21.40 -6.71
C GLY A 134 15.56 -20.20 -6.38
N SER A 135 15.38 -19.07 -7.09
CA SER A 135 16.24 -17.88 -6.97
C SER A 135 15.53 -16.64 -7.50
N MET A 136 15.77 -15.51 -6.83
CA MET A 136 15.30 -14.20 -7.28
C MET A 136 15.92 -13.81 -8.63
N ILE A 137 17.24 -13.98 -8.78
CA ILE A 137 17.97 -13.60 -9.99
C ILE A 137 17.58 -14.50 -11.15
N LYS A 138 17.55 -15.83 -10.95
CA LYS A 138 17.08 -16.77 -11.99
C LYS A 138 15.65 -16.45 -12.40
N GLY A 139 14.76 -16.17 -11.43
CA GLY A 139 13.38 -15.81 -11.70
C GLY A 139 13.21 -14.49 -12.47
N GLN A 140 14.07 -13.50 -12.23
CA GLN A 140 14.08 -12.28 -13.03
C GLN A 140 14.48 -12.53 -14.48
N ILE A 141 15.47 -13.38 -14.72
CA ILE A 141 15.98 -13.69 -16.05
C ILE A 141 15.01 -14.62 -16.82
N PHE A 142 14.69 -15.77 -16.24
CA PHE A 142 13.92 -16.82 -16.93
C PHE A 142 12.41 -16.55 -16.90
N GLY A 143 11.87 -15.96 -15.83
CA GLY A 143 10.45 -15.62 -15.70
C GLY A 143 10.02 -14.44 -16.59
N ALA A 144 10.93 -13.77 -17.29
CA ALA A 144 10.57 -12.67 -18.20
C ALA A 144 9.65 -13.11 -19.35
N ARG A 145 9.78 -14.36 -19.84
CA ARG A 145 8.91 -14.93 -20.87
C ARG A 145 7.50 -15.18 -20.38
N ASP A 146 7.35 -15.67 -19.17
CA ASP A 146 6.04 -16.03 -18.59
C ASP A 146 5.24 -14.78 -18.25
N ARG A 147 5.90 -13.72 -17.75
CA ARG A 147 5.29 -12.40 -17.52
C ARG A 147 4.75 -11.76 -18.80
N LYS A 148 5.42 -11.95 -19.95
CA LYS A 148 4.93 -11.44 -21.25
C LYS A 148 3.61 -12.08 -21.69
N LYS A 149 3.33 -13.32 -21.26
CA LYS A 149 2.11 -14.06 -21.61
C LYS A 149 0.91 -13.66 -20.75
N SER A 150 1.13 -13.23 -19.49
CA SER A 150 0.02 -12.89 -18.57
C SER A 150 -0.58 -11.50 -18.80
N GLY A 151 0.03 -10.64 -19.63
CA GLY A 151 -0.41 -9.26 -19.83
C GLY A 151 -0.22 -8.34 -18.61
N GLU A 152 0.28 -8.88 -17.50
CA GLU A 152 0.60 -8.08 -16.32
C GLU A 152 1.97 -7.40 -16.47
N VAL A 153 2.01 -6.13 -16.13
CA VAL A 153 3.25 -5.35 -16.09
C VAL A 153 3.83 -5.38 -14.69
N ALA A 154 5.14 -5.64 -14.59
CA ALA A 154 5.82 -5.57 -13.30
C ALA A 154 5.76 -4.14 -12.73
N LYS A 155 5.58 -4.01 -11.39
CA LYS A 155 5.39 -2.71 -10.73
C LYS A 155 6.52 -1.70 -10.98
N ASP A 156 7.74 -2.17 -11.22
CA ASP A 156 8.91 -1.34 -11.56
C ASP A 156 8.86 -0.75 -12.97
N ARG A 157 8.17 -1.43 -13.90
CA ARG A 157 8.03 -1.05 -15.32
C ARG A 157 6.65 -0.50 -15.67
N ALA A 158 5.69 -0.60 -14.76
CA ALA A 158 4.34 -0.10 -14.98
C ALA A 158 4.36 1.42 -15.18
N ALA A 159 3.57 1.89 -16.15
CA ALA A 159 3.33 3.30 -16.33
C ALA A 159 2.77 3.90 -15.03
N LYS A 160 3.24 5.09 -14.71
CA LYS A 160 2.82 5.84 -13.53
C LYS A 160 2.05 7.04 -14.01
N PHE A 161 0.89 7.26 -13.43
CA PHE A 161 0.07 8.41 -13.78
C PHE A 161 -0.65 8.99 -12.56
N SER A 162 -1.15 10.18 -12.73
CA SER A 162 -2.09 10.88 -11.85
C SER A 162 -3.15 11.53 -12.74
N PHE A 163 -3.93 12.44 -12.19
CA PHE A 163 -4.82 13.30 -12.95
C PHE A 163 -4.39 14.76 -12.82
N ASP A 164 -4.90 15.61 -13.68
CA ASP A 164 -4.63 17.05 -13.73
C ASP A 164 -4.76 17.75 -12.37
N GLU A 165 -5.82 17.47 -11.61
CA GLU A 165 -6.06 18.00 -10.26
C GLU A 165 -5.72 17.01 -9.14
N GLY A 166 -5.00 15.91 -9.45
CA GLY A 166 -4.60 14.89 -8.47
C GLY A 166 -5.50 13.67 -8.46
N LEU A 167 -5.18 12.73 -7.58
CA LEU A 167 -5.87 11.45 -7.54
C LEU A 167 -7.31 11.53 -7.00
N GLN A 168 -7.67 12.64 -6.34
CA GLN A 168 -9.03 12.89 -5.86
C GLN A 168 -10.05 12.94 -7.01
N VAL A 169 -9.60 13.28 -8.21
CA VAL A 169 -10.43 13.27 -9.42
C VAL A 169 -11.14 11.93 -9.65
N LEU A 170 -10.48 10.81 -9.38
CA LEU A 170 -11.08 9.49 -9.59
C LEU A 170 -12.26 9.21 -8.65
N PRO A 171 -12.11 9.26 -7.32
CA PRO A 171 -13.26 9.02 -6.43
C PRO A 171 -14.37 10.06 -6.60
N ASP A 172 -14.06 11.34 -6.87
CA ASP A 172 -15.06 12.37 -7.09
C ASP A 172 -15.88 12.10 -8.37
N THR A 173 -15.23 11.67 -9.44
CA THR A 173 -15.91 11.30 -10.70
C THR A 173 -16.80 10.09 -10.51
N LEU A 174 -16.30 9.04 -9.82
CA LEU A 174 -17.11 7.86 -9.52
C LEU A 174 -18.30 8.20 -8.63
N ALA A 175 -18.11 9.04 -7.63
CA ALA A 175 -19.18 9.53 -6.76
C ALA A 175 -20.26 10.31 -7.55
N ALA A 176 -19.85 11.19 -8.46
CA ALA A 176 -20.75 11.92 -9.32
C ALA A 176 -21.57 11.02 -10.26
N GLN A 177 -20.94 9.95 -10.79
CA GLN A 177 -21.64 8.97 -11.64
C GLN A 177 -22.63 8.11 -10.87
N LEU A 178 -22.35 7.79 -9.59
CA LEU A 178 -23.27 7.05 -8.72
C LEU A 178 -24.49 7.88 -8.30
N GLY A 179 -24.36 9.21 -8.26
CA GLY A 179 -25.46 10.10 -7.93
C GLY A 179 -26.19 9.71 -6.62
N ASP A 180 -27.51 9.60 -6.69
CA ASP A 180 -28.38 9.29 -5.54
C ASP A 180 -28.19 7.87 -4.98
N SER A 181 -27.51 7.00 -5.73
CA SER A 181 -27.14 5.65 -5.22
C SER A 181 -26.05 5.71 -4.15
N LEU A 182 -25.28 6.82 -4.09
CA LEU A 182 -24.25 7.03 -3.09
C LEU A 182 -24.83 7.69 -1.83
N LYS A 183 -24.89 6.95 -0.73
CA LYS A 183 -25.39 7.43 0.56
C LYS A 183 -24.23 7.74 1.50
N LEU A 184 -23.79 9.00 1.54
CA LEU A 184 -22.76 9.47 2.47
C LEU A 184 -23.31 9.61 3.90
N ASN A 185 -22.42 9.57 4.89
CA ASN A 185 -22.74 9.70 6.31
C ASN A 185 -23.80 8.69 6.79
N THR A 186 -23.86 7.54 6.14
CA THR A 186 -24.83 6.48 6.42
C THR A 186 -24.09 5.21 6.88
N PRO A 187 -23.63 5.17 8.14
CA PRO A 187 -22.91 4.02 8.65
C PRO A 187 -23.84 2.80 8.74
N VAL A 188 -23.39 1.70 8.15
CA VAL A 188 -24.04 0.40 8.30
C VAL A 188 -23.63 -0.19 9.64
N THR A 189 -24.61 -0.56 10.45
CA THR A 189 -24.40 -1.12 11.81
C THR A 189 -24.62 -2.62 11.86
N LYS A 190 -25.51 -3.14 10.98
CA LYS A 190 -25.89 -4.56 11.00
C LYS A 190 -26.19 -5.06 9.59
N LEU A 191 -25.81 -6.30 9.34
CA LEU A 191 -26.22 -7.09 8.18
C LEU A 191 -26.96 -8.32 8.68
N THR A 192 -28.21 -8.55 8.20
CA THR A 192 -28.99 -9.73 8.55
C THR A 192 -29.30 -10.50 7.28
N GLN A 193 -28.94 -11.76 7.21
CA GLN A 193 -29.28 -12.62 6.07
C GLN A 193 -30.78 -12.86 6.01
N THR A 194 -31.36 -12.76 4.82
CA THR A 194 -32.77 -13.07 4.49
C THR A 194 -32.81 -14.24 3.52
N ASP A 195 -34.03 -14.72 3.18
CA ASP A 195 -34.17 -15.81 2.22
C ASP A 195 -33.64 -15.43 0.83
N ASP A 196 -33.80 -14.16 0.42
CA ASP A 196 -33.46 -13.66 -0.91
C ASP A 196 -32.17 -12.81 -0.96
N GLY A 197 -31.48 -12.62 0.16
CA GLY A 197 -30.29 -11.79 0.20
C GLY A 197 -29.92 -11.27 1.59
N TRP A 198 -29.82 -9.95 1.72
CA TRP A 198 -29.31 -9.30 2.94
C TRP A 198 -30.11 -8.05 3.28
N ARG A 199 -30.52 -7.95 4.53
CA ARG A 199 -31.06 -6.71 5.11
C ARG A 199 -29.92 -5.91 5.72
N VAL A 200 -29.77 -4.67 5.26
CA VAL A 200 -28.75 -3.71 5.70
C VAL A 200 -29.41 -2.71 6.64
N THR A 201 -28.96 -2.66 7.89
CA THR A 201 -29.45 -1.74 8.91
C THR A 201 -28.53 -0.53 9.06
N THR A 202 -29.10 0.66 9.01
CA THR A 202 -28.47 1.94 9.23
C THR A 202 -29.27 2.77 10.25
N ALA A 203 -28.74 3.92 10.64
CA ALA A 203 -29.49 4.87 11.48
C ALA A 203 -30.79 5.39 10.80
N ASN A 204 -30.85 5.33 9.46
CA ASN A 204 -31.97 5.84 8.67
C ASN A 204 -33.05 4.79 8.37
N GLY A 205 -32.86 3.53 8.84
CA GLY A 205 -33.76 2.42 8.59
C GLY A 205 -33.07 1.19 8.02
N GLU A 206 -33.87 0.29 7.46
CA GLU A 206 -33.44 -0.98 6.90
C GLU A 206 -33.79 -1.05 5.42
N GLU A 207 -32.88 -1.60 4.62
CA GLU A 207 -33.10 -1.85 3.19
C GLU A 207 -32.63 -3.27 2.85
N GLU A 208 -33.30 -3.91 1.87
CA GLU A 208 -32.94 -5.27 1.41
C GLU A 208 -32.19 -5.23 0.09
N PHE A 209 -31.15 -6.06 -0.02
CA PHE A 209 -30.29 -6.17 -1.19
C PHE A 209 -30.01 -7.63 -1.51
N GLY A 210 -29.92 -7.98 -2.79
CA GLY A 210 -29.58 -9.33 -3.24
C GLY A 210 -28.15 -9.75 -2.85
N ALA A 211 -27.24 -8.81 -2.75
CA ALA A 211 -25.84 -9.04 -2.32
C ALA A 211 -25.27 -7.85 -1.57
N VAL A 212 -24.26 -8.12 -0.72
CA VAL A 212 -23.46 -7.11 -0.04
C VAL A 212 -21.98 -7.33 -0.33
N ILE A 213 -21.27 -6.26 -0.71
CA ILE A 213 -19.83 -6.24 -0.85
C ILE A 213 -19.25 -5.32 0.23
N TYR A 214 -18.53 -5.87 1.19
CA TYR A 214 -17.83 -5.07 2.18
C TYR A 214 -16.46 -4.63 1.66
N CYS A 215 -16.28 -3.32 1.44
CA CYS A 215 -15.05 -2.70 0.97
C CYS A 215 -14.38 -1.77 2.00
N GLY A 216 -14.87 -1.76 3.23
CA GLY A 216 -14.34 -0.94 4.32
C GLY A 216 -12.96 -1.40 4.82
N THR A 217 -12.56 -0.92 6.00
CA THR A 217 -11.30 -1.34 6.64
C THR A 217 -11.51 -2.54 7.55
N ALA A 218 -10.47 -3.36 7.77
CA ALA A 218 -10.59 -4.55 8.62
C ALA A 218 -11.06 -4.24 10.04
N HIS A 219 -10.58 -3.14 10.63
CA HIS A 219 -10.99 -2.75 11.97
C HIS A 219 -12.46 -2.30 12.04
N LYS A 220 -13.02 -1.76 10.96
CA LYS A 220 -14.44 -1.44 10.88
C LYS A 220 -15.31 -2.68 10.64
N LEU A 221 -14.77 -3.70 9.96
CA LEU A 221 -15.43 -5.00 9.87
C LEU A 221 -15.62 -5.63 11.25
N ALA A 222 -14.66 -5.44 12.16
CA ALA A 222 -14.77 -5.92 13.54
C ALA A 222 -15.90 -5.23 14.36
N GLU A 223 -16.34 -4.05 13.94
CA GLU A 223 -17.43 -3.29 14.58
C GLU A 223 -18.81 -3.63 13.99
N LEU A 224 -18.87 -4.29 12.81
CA LEU A 224 -20.11 -4.61 12.10
C LEU A 224 -20.77 -5.88 12.66
N GLU A 225 -22.05 -5.79 12.98
CA GLU A 225 -22.85 -6.95 13.35
C GLU A 225 -23.30 -7.70 12.09
N ILE A 226 -22.97 -8.99 11.99
CA ILE A 226 -23.43 -9.83 10.88
C ILE A 226 -24.19 -11.03 11.46
N VAL A 227 -25.46 -11.15 11.07
CA VAL A 227 -26.36 -12.23 11.48
C VAL A 227 -26.69 -13.08 10.26
N GLY A 228 -26.04 -14.24 10.16
CA GLY A 228 -26.34 -15.25 9.14
C GLY A 228 -27.63 -15.99 9.44
N ALA A 229 -28.21 -16.65 8.41
CA ALA A 229 -29.33 -17.55 8.60
C ALA A 229 -28.94 -18.67 9.60
N PRO A 230 -29.84 -19.09 10.50
CA PRO A 230 -29.59 -20.19 11.42
C PRO A 230 -29.33 -21.47 10.65
N VAL A 231 -28.08 -21.90 10.59
CA VAL A 231 -27.73 -23.21 10.05
C VAL A 231 -28.13 -24.22 11.09
N SER A 232 -29.07 -25.08 10.73
CA SER A 232 -29.50 -26.19 11.58
C SER A 232 -28.28 -27.03 11.98
N GLY A 233 -27.90 -26.94 13.25
CA GLY A 233 -26.80 -27.71 13.85
C GLY A 233 -25.56 -26.97 14.29
N LEU A 234 -25.37 -25.67 13.98
CA LEU A 234 -24.29 -24.85 14.54
C LEU A 234 -24.86 -23.54 15.11
N ALA A 235 -24.42 -23.20 16.32
CA ALA A 235 -24.83 -21.96 16.97
C ALA A 235 -24.61 -20.76 16.05
N SER A 236 -25.64 -19.91 15.94
CA SER A 236 -25.62 -18.66 15.20
C SER A 236 -24.33 -17.88 15.50
N ILE A 237 -23.61 -17.49 14.45
CA ILE A 237 -22.50 -16.55 14.56
C ILE A 237 -23.16 -15.16 14.75
N THR A 238 -23.60 -14.87 15.95
CA THR A 238 -24.04 -13.53 16.33
C THR A 238 -22.84 -12.80 16.92
N SER A 239 -22.44 -11.72 16.29
CA SER A 239 -21.49 -10.77 16.88
C SER A 239 -22.03 -10.08 18.15
N GLY A 240 -23.28 -10.38 18.53
CA GLY A 240 -23.98 -9.81 19.69
C GLY A 240 -24.49 -10.80 20.73
N GLY A 241 -24.21 -12.11 20.64
CA GLY A 241 -24.68 -13.11 21.58
C GLY A 241 -23.73 -13.28 22.76
N THR A 242 -24.19 -12.84 23.94
CA THR A 242 -23.54 -13.05 25.22
C THR A 242 -23.23 -14.51 25.52
N ASN A 243 -21.91 -14.82 25.69
CA ASN A 243 -21.34 -15.56 26.79
C ASN A 243 -21.44 -17.08 26.89
N GLY A 244 -20.39 -17.71 26.36
CA GLY A 244 -19.67 -18.73 27.12
C GLY A 244 -18.26 -18.23 27.36
N PRO A 245 -17.57 -18.53 28.46
CA PRO A 245 -16.22 -18.06 28.71
C PRO A 245 -15.26 -18.68 27.68
N GLY A 246 -14.76 -17.84 26.72
CA GLY A 246 -13.69 -18.20 25.79
C GLY A 246 -13.94 -18.06 24.30
N ARG A 247 -15.14 -17.76 23.80
CA ARG A 247 -15.38 -17.50 22.37
C ARG A 247 -15.38 -15.98 22.09
N ARG A 248 -14.30 -15.49 21.45
CA ARG A 248 -14.30 -14.15 20.85
C ARG A 248 -15.25 -14.13 19.65
N PRO A 249 -16.02 -13.03 19.43
CA PRO A 249 -16.78 -12.87 18.19
C PRO A 249 -15.87 -13.05 16.97
N ALA A 250 -16.34 -13.77 15.95
CA ALA A 250 -15.54 -14.13 14.76
C ALA A 250 -14.89 -12.92 14.06
N PHE A 251 -15.46 -11.72 14.23
CA PHE A 251 -14.96 -10.48 13.63
C PHE A 251 -13.96 -9.71 14.49
N GLN A 252 -13.86 -9.99 15.80
CA GLN A 252 -12.86 -9.32 16.65
C GLN A 252 -11.43 -9.60 16.23
N GLU A 253 -11.18 -10.74 15.59
CA GLU A 253 -9.84 -11.05 15.06
C GLU A 253 -9.36 -10.02 14.05
N PHE A 254 -10.25 -9.39 13.27
CA PHE A 254 -9.87 -8.35 12.32
C PHE A 254 -9.39 -7.06 13.00
N SER A 255 -9.74 -6.82 14.25
CA SER A 255 -9.20 -5.70 15.04
C SER A 255 -7.73 -5.87 15.39
N GLU A 256 -7.20 -7.10 15.34
CA GLU A 256 -5.80 -7.41 15.59
C GLU A 256 -4.89 -7.01 14.39
N ILE A 257 -5.45 -6.77 13.20
CA ILE A 257 -4.69 -6.28 12.05
C ILE A 257 -4.16 -4.89 12.37
N SER A 258 -2.85 -4.77 12.45
CA SER A 258 -2.19 -3.52 12.76
C SER A 258 -2.31 -2.52 11.60
N TYR A 259 -2.66 -1.28 11.93
CA TYR A 259 -2.70 -0.12 11.02
C TYR A 259 -1.89 1.02 11.66
N PRO A 260 -0.57 1.05 11.51
CA PRO A 260 0.24 2.12 12.06
C PRO A 260 -0.19 3.50 11.56
N PRO A 261 -0.16 4.54 12.41
CA PRO A 261 -0.47 5.89 11.98
C PRO A 261 0.61 6.45 11.05
N VAL A 262 0.19 7.24 10.07
CA VAL A 262 1.08 7.94 9.13
C VAL A 262 0.59 9.37 8.96
N ALA A 263 1.52 10.32 8.96
CA ALA A 263 1.24 11.67 8.52
C ALA A 263 1.93 11.96 7.18
N ALA A 264 1.20 12.58 6.26
CA ALA A 264 1.70 13.12 5.01
C ALA A 264 1.84 14.64 5.14
N VAL A 265 3.04 15.16 4.88
CA VAL A 265 3.36 16.59 4.98
C VAL A 265 3.79 17.09 3.62
N VAL A 266 3.00 18.00 3.05
CA VAL A 266 3.28 18.66 1.78
C VAL A 266 3.85 20.04 2.05
N LEU A 267 5.05 20.30 1.56
CA LEU A 267 5.77 21.56 1.74
C LEU A 267 6.15 22.13 0.38
N GLY A 268 5.80 23.40 0.15
CA GLY A 268 6.22 24.17 -0.99
C GLY A 268 7.35 25.11 -0.63
N PHE A 269 8.37 25.21 -1.48
CA PHE A 269 9.51 26.09 -1.32
C PHE A 269 9.79 26.87 -2.61
N ARG A 270 10.45 28.03 -2.52
CA ARG A 270 11.10 28.61 -3.68
C ARG A 270 12.22 27.67 -4.13
N ARG A 271 12.45 27.55 -5.44
CA ARG A 271 13.47 26.65 -5.99
C ARG A 271 14.88 26.96 -5.41
N GLU A 272 15.19 28.21 -5.22
CA GLU A 272 16.47 28.70 -4.67
C GLU A 272 16.71 28.29 -3.21
N ASP A 273 15.65 28.03 -2.45
CA ASP A 273 15.71 27.62 -1.05
C ASP A 273 16.00 26.11 -0.87
N VAL A 274 16.09 25.33 -1.94
CA VAL A 274 16.37 23.88 -1.89
C VAL A 274 17.65 23.59 -2.66
N ALA A 275 18.73 23.26 -1.96
CA ALA A 275 20.03 23.03 -2.59
C ALA A 275 20.05 21.79 -3.49
N HIS A 276 19.39 20.70 -3.07
CA HIS A 276 19.25 19.49 -3.90
C HIS A 276 18.39 19.78 -5.14
N PRO A 277 18.73 19.27 -6.34
CA PRO A 277 17.95 19.51 -7.55
C PRO A 277 16.48 19.11 -7.44
N ALA A 278 16.15 18.18 -6.52
CA ALA A 278 14.80 17.61 -6.36
C ALA A 278 14.21 17.12 -7.69
N CYS A 279 15.08 16.61 -8.57
CA CYS A 279 14.73 15.93 -9.81
C CYS A 279 14.64 14.43 -9.55
N GLY A 280 13.67 13.76 -10.19
CA GLY A 280 13.42 12.35 -9.95
C GLY A 280 12.13 12.08 -9.19
N PHE A 281 11.91 10.82 -8.84
CA PHE A 281 10.69 10.37 -8.15
C PHE A 281 10.67 10.84 -6.69
N GLY A 282 11.81 10.73 -6.02
CA GLY A 282 11.94 11.02 -4.61
C GLY A 282 13.02 10.16 -3.94
N MET A 283 13.07 10.23 -2.62
CA MET A 283 14.02 9.48 -1.80
C MET A 283 13.34 8.62 -0.74
N LEU A 284 13.87 7.45 -0.51
CA LEU A 284 13.54 6.54 0.59
C LEU A 284 14.64 6.59 1.65
N ILE A 285 14.24 6.44 2.90
CA ILE A 285 15.17 6.60 4.03
C ILE A 285 15.21 5.31 4.85
N PRO A 286 16.35 4.60 4.85
CA PRO A 286 16.55 3.46 5.72
C PRO A 286 16.55 3.88 7.19
N LYS A 287 15.99 3.05 8.06
CA LYS A 287 15.94 3.31 9.51
C LYS A 287 17.31 3.54 10.12
N ILE A 288 18.32 2.81 9.63
CA ILE A 288 19.70 2.87 10.13
C ILE A 288 20.36 4.25 9.93
N GLU A 289 19.86 5.07 9.01
CA GLU A 289 20.35 6.44 8.76
C GLU A 289 19.87 7.44 9.84
N GLY A 290 18.94 7.06 10.74
CA GLY A 290 18.59 7.82 11.93
C GLY A 290 17.57 8.95 11.73
N PHE A 291 17.16 9.25 10.51
CA PHE A 291 16.13 10.25 10.20
C PHE A 291 14.73 9.80 10.64
N LYS A 292 13.82 10.75 10.80
CA LYS A 292 12.47 10.53 11.31
C LYS A 292 11.44 10.31 10.21
N ILE A 293 11.64 10.93 9.03
CA ILE A 293 10.76 10.70 7.89
C ILE A 293 11.05 9.35 7.22
N LEU A 294 10.03 8.74 6.63
CA LEU A 294 10.11 7.47 5.91
C LEU A 294 10.67 7.66 4.49
N GLY A 295 10.38 8.83 3.92
CA GLY A 295 10.81 9.21 2.58
C GLY A 295 10.13 10.51 2.15
N THR A 296 10.55 11.01 0.98
CA THR A 296 10.01 12.24 0.37
C THR A 296 9.83 12.04 -1.12
N ILE A 297 8.64 12.34 -1.63
CA ILE A 297 8.34 12.40 -3.05
C ILE A 297 8.59 13.83 -3.56
N PHE A 298 9.27 13.95 -4.69
CA PHE A 298 9.50 15.22 -5.38
C PHE A 298 8.31 15.52 -6.30
N SER A 299 7.19 15.91 -5.68
CA SER A 299 5.86 15.96 -6.35
C SER A 299 5.85 16.85 -7.57
N SER A 300 6.54 18.01 -7.54
CA SER A 300 6.64 18.94 -8.67
C SER A 300 7.58 18.46 -9.78
N ALA A 301 8.46 17.47 -9.51
CA ALA A 301 9.25 16.83 -10.55
C ALA A 301 8.45 15.74 -11.28
N LEU A 302 7.52 15.09 -10.57
CA LEU A 302 6.69 14.03 -11.18
C LEU A 302 5.65 14.58 -12.14
N PHE A 303 5.03 15.71 -11.81
CA PHE A 303 3.92 16.27 -12.56
C PHE A 303 4.06 17.80 -12.69
N PRO A 304 3.83 18.36 -13.89
CA PRO A 304 4.14 19.77 -14.18
C PRO A 304 3.27 20.78 -13.39
N ASN A 305 2.10 20.36 -12.93
CA ASN A 305 1.13 21.24 -12.27
C ASN A 305 1.11 21.12 -10.73
N ARG A 306 2.19 20.59 -10.12
CA ARG A 306 2.28 20.42 -8.64
C ARG A 306 3.04 21.52 -7.92
N ALA A 307 3.56 22.51 -8.64
CA ALA A 307 4.11 23.73 -8.08
C ALA A 307 4.00 24.89 -9.08
N PRO A 308 3.87 26.15 -8.62
CA PRO A 308 4.02 27.33 -9.47
C PRO A 308 5.44 27.41 -10.06
N ALA A 309 5.62 28.18 -11.14
CA ALA A 309 6.94 28.44 -11.70
C ALA A 309 7.90 28.98 -10.64
N GLY A 310 9.13 28.50 -10.64
CA GLY A 310 10.16 28.88 -9.68
C GLY A 310 9.97 28.28 -8.27
N HIS A 311 9.07 27.33 -8.11
CA HIS A 311 8.82 26.64 -6.83
C HIS A 311 9.00 25.12 -6.97
N VAL A 312 9.14 24.45 -5.84
CA VAL A 312 9.17 22.99 -5.72
C VAL A 312 8.21 22.54 -4.63
N THR A 313 7.56 21.42 -4.84
CA THR A 313 6.69 20.77 -3.86
C THR A 313 7.29 19.42 -3.47
N LEU A 314 7.44 19.23 -2.17
CA LEU A 314 7.95 18.02 -1.53
C LEU A 314 6.84 17.40 -0.68
N THR A 315 6.57 16.11 -0.85
CA THR A 315 5.63 15.36 -0.02
C THR A 315 6.39 14.35 0.81
N SER A 316 6.46 14.57 2.12
CA SER A 316 7.17 13.70 3.07
C SER A 316 6.19 12.89 3.90
N TYR A 317 6.60 11.68 4.28
CA TYR A 317 5.82 10.78 5.13
C TYR A 317 6.57 10.52 6.43
N ILE A 318 5.84 10.54 7.56
CA ILE A 318 6.39 10.32 8.90
C ILE A 318 5.44 9.41 9.69
N GLY A 319 5.99 8.64 10.65
CA GLY A 319 5.23 7.69 11.45
C GLY A 319 5.47 6.24 11.02
N GLY A 320 4.38 5.53 10.69
CA GLY A 320 4.43 4.12 10.35
C GLY A 320 4.83 3.24 11.53
N ALA A 321 5.23 2.01 11.25
CA ALA A 321 5.67 1.06 12.27
C ALA A 321 7.00 1.45 12.95
N ARG A 322 7.75 2.42 12.37
CA ARG A 322 9.04 2.88 12.92
C ARG A 322 8.87 3.82 14.10
N TYR A 323 8.00 4.83 13.92
CA TYR A 323 7.82 5.94 14.85
C TYR A 323 6.34 6.35 14.89
N PRO A 324 5.42 5.44 15.28
CA PRO A 324 3.98 5.68 15.20
C PRO A 324 3.56 6.94 15.97
N GLU A 325 4.22 7.24 17.08
CA GLU A 325 3.97 8.40 17.92
C GLU A 325 4.21 9.73 17.20
N LEU A 326 5.18 9.78 16.25
CA LEU A 326 5.51 11.00 15.54
C LEU A 326 4.41 11.46 14.59
N ALA A 327 3.62 10.54 14.04
CA ALA A 327 2.50 10.88 13.17
C ALA A 327 1.29 11.47 13.92
N LEU A 328 1.26 11.32 15.24
CA LEU A 328 0.17 11.76 16.10
C LEU A 328 0.51 13.00 16.93
N LEU A 329 1.68 13.57 16.73
CA LEU A 329 2.08 14.84 17.34
C LEU A 329 1.22 16.02 16.83
N PRO A 330 1.19 17.16 17.54
CA PRO A 330 0.64 18.39 17.01
C PRO A 330 1.26 18.75 15.65
N GLN A 331 0.45 19.33 14.76
CA GLN A 331 0.84 19.60 13.39
C GLN A 331 2.15 20.37 13.26
N GLU A 332 2.36 21.38 14.11
CA GLU A 332 3.57 22.19 14.10
C GLU A 332 4.82 21.34 14.40
N GLN A 333 4.72 20.40 15.33
CA GLN A 333 5.82 19.51 15.68
C GLN A 333 6.12 18.49 14.59
N ILE A 334 5.08 17.97 13.91
CA ILE A 334 5.24 17.11 12.75
C ILE A 334 6.00 17.86 11.64
N VAL A 335 5.55 19.09 11.32
CA VAL A 335 6.16 19.92 10.27
C VAL A 335 7.61 20.26 10.61
N GLU A 336 7.90 20.64 11.85
CA GLU A 336 9.28 20.97 12.25
C GLU A 336 10.20 19.73 12.21
N THR A 337 9.71 18.57 12.61
CA THR A 337 10.45 17.31 12.49
C THR A 337 10.79 16.99 11.03
N VAL A 338 9.82 17.14 10.13
CA VAL A 338 10.03 16.94 8.69
C VAL A 338 11.03 17.97 8.13
N LEU A 339 10.89 19.24 8.52
CA LEU A 339 11.81 20.31 8.09
C LEU A 339 13.25 20.05 8.55
N ALA A 340 13.45 19.56 9.76
CA ALA A 340 14.78 19.22 10.26
C ALA A 340 15.48 18.18 9.37
N ASP A 341 14.77 17.12 8.99
CA ASP A 341 15.31 16.09 8.10
C ASP A 341 15.53 16.61 6.67
N LEU A 342 14.60 17.42 6.13
CA LEU A 342 14.75 18.00 4.79
C LEU A 342 15.91 19.01 4.73
N ARG A 343 16.15 19.78 5.80
CA ARG A 343 17.34 20.65 5.89
C ARG A 343 18.63 19.86 5.81
N ALA A 344 18.69 18.75 6.53
CA ALA A 344 19.88 17.89 6.53
C ALA A 344 20.08 17.16 5.20
N LEU A 345 19.01 16.63 4.60
CA LEU A 345 19.10 15.76 3.42
C LEU A 345 19.11 16.52 2.09
N LEU A 346 18.32 17.58 1.97
CA LEU A 346 18.13 18.32 0.73
C LEU A 346 18.67 19.75 0.77
N GLY A 347 19.26 20.17 1.90
CA GLY A 347 19.77 21.51 2.07
C GLY A 347 18.69 22.59 1.96
N VAL A 348 17.50 22.30 2.48
CA VAL A 348 16.39 23.26 2.52
C VAL A 348 16.74 24.43 3.44
N LYS A 349 16.50 25.65 2.98
CA LYS A 349 16.73 26.89 3.71
C LYS A 349 15.39 27.62 3.94
N GLY A 350 15.34 28.45 4.95
CA GLY A 350 14.18 29.31 5.22
C GLY A 350 12.94 28.53 5.70
N LYS A 351 11.78 29.13 5.47
CA LYS A 351 10.45 28.59 5.78
C LYS A 351 9.73 28.18 4.50
N PRO A 352 8.90 27.13 4.54
CA PRO A 352 8.06 26.80 3.40
C PRO A 352 7.06 27.94 3.10
N VAL A 353 6.81 28.19 1.83
CA VAL A 353 5.77 29.13 1.37
C VAL A 353 4.39 28.48 1.34
N PHE A 354 4.33 27.17 1.39
CA PHE A 354 3.10 26.39 1.49
C PHE A 354 3.31 25.20 2.44
N THR A 355 2.33 24.95 3.28
CA THR A 355 2.33 23.83 4.23
C THR A 355 0.95 23.21 4.31
N GLN A 356 0.88 21.92 4.14
CA GLN A 356 -0.33 21.13 4.34
C GLN A 356 0.01 19.78 4.97
N THR A 357 -0.78 19.37 5.96
CA THR A 357 -0.59 18.10 6.66
C THR A 357 -1.87 17.31 6.68
N ALA A 358 -1.77 16.01 6.45
CA ALA A 358 -2.87 15.05 6.64
C ALA A 358 -2.40 13.90 7.54
N VAL A 359 -3.17 13.64 8.59
CA VAL A 359 -2.88 12.56 9.55
C VAL A 359 -3.86 11.42 9.35
N TYR A 360 -3.33 10.22 9.22
CA TYR A 360 -4.07 8.97 9.15
C TYR A 360 -3.78 8.14 10.40
N PRO A 361 -4.64 8.20 11.42
CA PRO A 361 -4.39 7.48 12.70
C PRO A 361 -4.32 5.96 12.53
N ARG A 362 -4.98 5.44 11.48
CA ARG A 362 -4.94 4.04 11.03
C ARG A 362 -4.76 4.05 9.53
N ALA A 363 -3.49 3.92 9.05
CA ALA A 363 -3.17 4.16 7.66
C ALA A 363 -3.23 2.89 6.79
N ILE A 364 -2.25 2.01 6.90
CA ILE A 364 -2.06 0.88 5.98
C ILE A 364 -2.11 -0.44 6.76
N PRO A 365 -2.93 -1.43 6.36
CA PRO A 365 -2.95 -2.73 7.00
C PRO A 365 -1.60 -3.44 6.86
N GLN A 366 -1.10 -3.95 7.95
CA GLN A 366 0.16 -4.67 7.98
C GLN A 366 -0.08 -6.17 7.77
N TYR A 367 0.38 -6.68 6.65
CA TYR A 367 0.32 -8.11 6.35
C TYR A 367 1.46 -8.84 7.07
N ASN A 368 1.37 -8.91 8.40
CA ASN A 368 2.38 -9.54 9.23
C ASN A 368 2.40 -11.06 9.08
N VAL A 369 3.47 -11.71 9.53
CA VAL A 369 3.55 -13.18 9.61
C VAL A 369 2.32 -13.72 10.34
N GLY A 370 1.69 -14.75 9.77
CA GLY A 370 0.41 -15.28 10.22
C GLY A 370 -0.82 -14.58 9.63
N TYR A 371 -0.66 -13.68 8.65
CA TYR A 371 -1.79 -12.98 8.02
C TYR A 371 -2.75 -13.91 7.30
N GLY A 372 -2.32 -15.10 6.90
CA GLY A 372 -3.13 -16.10 6.21
C GLY A 372 -4.44 -16.39 6.94
N LYS A 373 -4.41 -16.44 8.29
CA LYS A 373 -5.61 -16.69 9.11
C LYS A 373 -6.78 -15.75 8.82
N TYR A 374 -6.50 -14.47 8.51
CA TYR A 374 -7.55 -13.50 8.20
C TYR A 374 -8.15 -13.72 6.81
N ARG A 375 -7.33 -14.13 5.83
CA ARG A 375 -7.80 -14.48 4.49
C ARG A 375 -8.65 -15.75 4.53
N ASP A 376 -8.23 -16.75 5.28
CA ASP A 376 -8.98 -17.99 5.48
C ASP A 376 -10.31 -17.71 6.18
N LEU A 377 -10.31 -16.86 7.22
CA LEU A 377 -11.54 -16.44 7.89
C LEU A 377 -12.49 -15.71 6.94
N LEU A 378 -12.01 -14.81 6.07
CA LEU A 378 -12.86 -14.14 5.05
C LEU A 378 -13.45 -15.15 4.06
N ASN A 379 -12.66 -16.13 3.61
CA ASN A 379 -13.12 -17.17 2.70
C ASN A 379 -14.20 -18.05 3.37
N ASP A 380 -14.00 -18.43 4.64
CA ASP A 380 -14.97 -19.17 5.42
C ASP A 380 -16.28 -18.39 5.64
N LEU A 381 -16.16 -17.08 5.86
CA LEU A 381 -17.34 -16.21 6.02
C LEU A 381 -18.13 -16.11 4.71
N GLU A 382 -17.48 -15.92 3.57
CA GLU A 382 -18.13 -15.94 2.26
C GLU A 382 -18.79 -17.29 1.96
N ALA A 383 -18.12 -18.39 2.28
CA ALA A 383 -18.66 -19.73 2.06
C ALA A 383 -19.92 -20.03 2.88
N ARG A 384 -20.01 -19.48 4.09
CA ARG A 384 -21.14 -19.70 5.01
C ARG A 384 -22.28 -18.69 4.83
N ASN A 385 -22.00 -17.56 4.19
CA ASN A 385 -22.95 -16.46 4.03
C ASN A 385 -23.10 -16.13 2.54
N PRO A 386 -23.98 -16.83 1.81
CA PRO A 386 -24.22 -16.59 0.39
C PRO A 386 -24.49 -15.11 0.10
N ASN A 387 -23.94 -14.61 -1.00
CA ASN A 387 -24.09 -13.22 -1.46
C ASN A 387 -23.49 -12.16 -0.52
N LEU A 388 -22.66 -12.55 0.47
CA LEU A 388 -21.80 -11.65 1.21
C LEU A 388 -20.37 -11.79 0.69
N PHE A 389 -19.76 -10.68 0.29
CA PHE A 389 -18.44 -10.64 -0.30
C PHE A 389 -17.55 -9.63 0.41
N PHE A 390 -16.23 -9.88 0.41
CA PHE A 390 -15.24 -8.99 1.01
C PHE A 390 -14.19 -8.61 -0.03
N ALA A 391 -13.87 -7.32 -0.11
CA ALA A 391 -12.85 -6.77 -1.02
C ALA A 391 -12.09 -5.62 -0.34
N GLY A 392 -10.98 -5.22 -0.95
CA GLY A 392 -10.25 -4.04 -0.52
C GLY A 392 -8.84 -4.31 0.00
N HIS A 393 -8.22 -3.24 0.49
CA HIS A 393 -6.78 -3.21 0.76
C HIS A 393 -6.33 -4.16 1.90
N TYR A 394 -7.22 -4.60 2.77
CA TYR A 394 -6.90 -5.58 3.82
C TYR A 394 -6.92 -7.05 3.31
N ARG A 395 -7.38 -7.28 2.08
CA ARG A 395 -7.48 -8.60 1.47
C ARG A 395 -6.58 -8.76 0.23
N ASP A 396 -6.64 -7.79 -0.69
CA ASP A 396 -6.20 -7.97 -2.09
C ASP A 396 -4.95 -7.16 -2.46
N GLY A 397 -4.44 -6.34 -1.55
CA GLY A 397 -3.24 -5.53 -1.74
C GLY A 397 -3.43 -4.06 -1.39
N VAL A 398 -2.36 -3.44 -0.91
CA VAL A 398 -2.44 -2.11 -0.25
C VAL A 398 -2.30 -0.93 -1.21
N SER A 399 -1.91 -1.15 -2.47
CA SER A 399 -1.78 -0.05 -3.42
C SER A 399 -3.15 0.34 -4.01
N LEU A 400 -3.27 1.61 -4.44
CA LEU A 400 -4.48 2.08 -5.12
C LEU A 400 -4.78 1.25 -6.39
N GLY A 401 -3.74 0.86 -7.14
CA GLY A 401 -3.91 -0.03 -8.29
C GLY A 401 -4.44 -1.41 -7.90
N ASP A 402 -3.97 -1.99 -6.78
CA ASP A 402 -4.48 -3.27 -6.27
C ASP A 402 -5.96 -3.12 -5.85
N SER A 403 -6.33 -1.98 -5.21
CA SER A 403 -7.73 -1.71 -4.81
C SER A 403 -8.67 -1.56 -6.02
N ILE A 404 -8.22 -0.91 -7.10
CA ILE A 404 -8.98 -0.80 -8.35
C ILE A 404 -9.22 -2.20 -8.94
N VAL A 405 -8.16 -3.01 -9.04
CA VAL A 405 -8.26 -4.37 -9.58
C VAL A 405 -9.15 -5.25 -8.70
N SER A 406 -9.06 -5.13 -7.38
CA SER A 406 -9.94 -5.81 -6.43
C SER A 406 -11.42 -5.47 -6.68
N GLY A 407 -11.73 -4.18 -6.82
CA GLY A 407 -13.11 -3.73 -7.09
C GLY A 407 -13.66 -4.29 -8.41
N VAL A 408 -12.87 -4.22 -9.50
CA VAL A 408 -13.29 -4.76 -10.82
C VAL A 408 -13.48 -6.28 -10.76
N ASN A 409 -12.55 -7.02 -10.12
CA ASN A 409 -12.68 -8.47 -9.96
C ASN A 409 -13.93 -8.83 -9.16
N MET A 410 -14.24 -8.05 -8.12
CA MET A 410 -15.42 -8.27 -7.30
C MET A 410 -16.70 -7.99 -8.07
N ALA A 411 -16.76 -6.92 -8.85
CA ALA A 411 -17.91 -6.63 -9.72
C ALA A 411 -18.14 -7.76 -10.74
N GLU A 412 -17.08 -8.27 -11.39
CA GLU A 412 -17.18 -9.42 -12.30
C GLU A 412 -17.65 -10.70 -11.61
N ARG A 413 -17.23 -10.91 -10.34
CA ARG A 413 -17.64 -12.07 -9.54
C ARG A 413 -19.11 -11.99 -9.18
N VAL A 414 -19.57 -10.86 -8.69
CA VAL A 414 -20.98 -10.64 -8.32
C VAL A 414 -21.88 -10.71 -9.55
N GLY A 415 -21.50 -10.08 -10.67
CA GLY A 415 -22.27 -10.12 -11.91
C GLY A 415 -22.43 -11.51 -12.53
N LYS A 416 -21.66 -12.51 -12.10
CA LYS A 416 -21.85 -13.91 -12.49
C LYS A 416 -22.82 -14.67 -11.57
N THR A 417 -23.13 -14.09 -10.43
CA THR A 417 -24.03 -14.70 -9.43
C THR A 417 -25.49 -14.32 -9.69
N PHE A 418 -25.69 -13.18 -10.32
CA PHE A 418 -27.00 -12.64 -10.75
C PHE A 418 -27.07 -12.52 -12.26
#